data_2fbb16b913640df425b748bd4891d54f
#
_entry.id   2fbb16b913640df425b748bd4891d54f
#
_cell.length_a   1.000
_cell.length_b   1.000
_cell.length_c   1.000
_cell.angle_alpha   90.00
_cell.angle_beta   90.00
_cell.angle_gamma   90.00
#
_symmetry.space_group_name_H-M   'P 1'
#
loop_
_entity.id
_entity.type
_entity.pdbx_description
1 polymer ?
#
loop_
_entity_poly.entity_id
_entity_poly.type
_entity_poly.pdbx_seq_one_letter_code
_entity_poly.pdbx_strand_id
1 'polypeptide(L)'
;MTRHLQDLLAASADRHADRPALVGVDETLTYAELDAAVNRVAHVLLAHGLTPGARVCVLAEKAPWTVAALIGTLRAGGAYVPVDPAGPASRVARIIGAAEPEVVLVDAGSRALLDEVLAELPGPLPVVGAIDDAPAAFTRADLLAAPADAPGAAPADLAHLLFTSGSTGAPKGVMITHDTVLAFVDWALRHFGAKPGDRISGHPPLHFDLSTFDIYATLAAGAELHLVPASLGIDPRGTASFIRDRALTQWFSVPSVLTYLARFDAVAQDDFPALERLLWCGEVLPTPVLAQWMRRLPHVRFTNLYGPTEATIASSFFDVPEVPADETLPVPIGRACEGEELHVLDEAMAPVPAGETGELWIGGAGLSPGYWRDPEKTAAAFRADPVAGERLYRTGDLARADVDGVVHFLGRADSQIKSRGYRIELGEIEAALATVAGIRECAVVGVDTGGFEGTTICCAYSVAEGHELPPTELRSAVAELVPRYMVPARWAELDDLPHNVNGKIDRPALRERFTPAGAATGGR
;
A
#
# COMPACT_ATOMS: atom_id res chain seq x y z
N MET A 1 28.38 -11.91 -3.40
CA MET A 1 27.64 -11.88 -2.12
C MET A 1 26.23 -11.46 -2.45
N THR A 2 25.24 -12.14 -1.92
CA THR A 2 23.82 -11.75 -2.07
C THR A 2 23.64 -10.40 -1.39
N ARG A 3 23.04 -9.43 -2.06
CA ARG A 3 22.78 -8.08 -1.55
C ARG A 3 21.43 -8.09 -0.80
N HIS A 4 21.35 -7.39 0.33
CA HIS A 4 20.12 -7.27 1.11
C HIS A 4 19.71 -5.80 1.25
N LEU A 5 18.46 -5.54 1.62
CA LEU A 5 17.94 -4.17 1.70
C LEU A 5 18.68 -3.27 2.68
N GLN A 6 19.11 -3.80 3.84
CA GLN A 6 19.90 -3.05 4.81
C GLN A 6 21.30 -2.67 4.29
N ASP A 7 21.82 -3.36 3.27
CA ASP A 7 23.13 -3.06 2.69
C ASP A 7 23.10 -1.77 1.86
N LEU A 8 21.91 -1.37 1.37
CA LEU A 8 21.70 -0.12 0.66
C LEU A 8 22.04 1.08 1.54
N LEU A 9 21.59 1.04 2.80
CA LEU A 9 21.89 2.06 3.79
C LEU A 9 23.39 2.09 4.11
N ALA A 10 23.99 0.94 4.45
CA ALA A 10 25.41 0.84 4.79
C ALA A 10 26.28 1.41 3.67
N ALA A 11 26.03 1.00 2.41
CA ALA A 11 26.77 1.49 1.25
C ALA A 11 26.61 3.00 1.02
N SER A 12 25.47 3.59 1.37
CA SER A 12 25.26 5.04 1.27
C SER A 12 25.83 5.79 2.47
N ALA A 13 25.80 5.22 3.68
CA ALA A 13 26.46 5.79 4.86
C ALA A 13 27.98 5.90 4.65
N ASP A 14 28.60 4.88 4.05
CA ASP A 14 30.03 4.92 3.70
C ASP A 14 30.41 6.06 2.72
N ARG A 15 29.51 6.41 1.82
CA ARG A 15 29.77 7.40 0.76
C ARG A 15 29.29 8.82 1.10
N HIS A 16 28.26 8.93 1.93
CA HIS A 16 27.48 10.14 2.15
C HIS A 16 27.16 10.37 3.63
N ALA A 17 28.06 10.00 4.55
CA ALA A 17 27.87 9.99 6.01
C ALA A 17 27.11 11.21 6.56
N ASP A 18 27.56 12.43 6.19
CA ASP A 18 27.06 13.69 6.74
C ASP A 18 25.83 14.26 6.00
N ARG A 19 25.35 13.58 4.95
CA ARG A 19 24.16 14.04 4.22
C ARG A 19 22.88 13.62 4.94
N PRO A 20 21.82 14.44 4.89
CA PRO A 20 20.51 14.02 5.35
C PRO A 20 20.05 12.75 4.62
N ALA A 21 19.56 11.76 5.37
CA ALA A 21 18.96 10.53 4.86
C ALA A 21 17.45 10.53 5.08
N LEU A 22 17.01 10.81 6.31
CA LEU A 22 15.61 10.90 6.69
C LEU A 22 15.31 12.29 7.27
N VAL A 23 14.32 12.96 6.70
CA VAL A 23 13.87 14.28 7.14
C VAL A 23 12.43 14.16 7.63
N GLY A 24 12.24 14.15 8.95
CA GLY A 24 10.93 14.16 9.60
C GLY A 24 10.42 15.58 9.87
N VAL A 25 9.42 15.68 10.76
CA VAL A 25 8.87 16.97 11.22
C VAL A 25 9.84 17.63 12.20
N ASP A 26 10.21 16.90 13.24
CA ASP A 26 10.98 17.41 14.38
C ASP A 26 12.43 16.92 14.42
N GLU A 27 12.77 15.93 13.59
CA GLU A 27 14.07 15.27 13.60
C GLU A 27 14.55 14.98 12.19
N THR A 28 15.84 15.18 11.97
CA THR A 28 16.54 14.78 10.74
C THR A 28 17.69 13.86 11.14
N LEU A 29 17.82 12.74 10.44
CA LEU A 29 18.97 11.84 10.57
C LEU A 29 19.82 11.90 9.31
N THR A 30 21.12 12.10 9.49
CA THR A 30 22.12 11.89 8.43
C THR A 30 22.25 10.39 8.13
N TYR A 31 22.93 10.03 7.06
CA TYR A 31 23.21 8.63 6.73
C TYR A 31 24.00 7.92 7.83
N ALA A 32 25.00 8.58 8.43
CA ALA A 32 25.76 8.01 9.54
C ALA A 32 24.91 7.82 10.80
N GLU A 33 24.06 8.80 11.14
CA GLU A 33 23.16 8.71 12.29
C GLU A 33 22.09 7.66 12.10
N LEU A 34 21.54 7.54 10.87
CA LEU A 34 20.57 6.50 10.54
C LEU A 34 21.20 5.10 10.62
N ASP A 35 22.40 4.90 10.06
CA ASP A 35 23.09 3.60 10.13
C ASP A 35 23.41 3.22 11.58
N ALA A 36 23.85 4.18 12.39
CA ALA A 36 24.06 3.97 13.83
C ALA A 36 22.75 3.63 14.55
N ALA A 37 21.63 4.30 14.24
CA ALA A 37 20.32 4.01 14.82
C ALA A 37 19.85 2.60 14.46
N VAL A 38 19.99 2.20 13.19
CA VAL A 38 19.69 0.87 12.67
C VAL A 38 20.49 -0.21 13.39
N ASN A 39 21.80 0.01 13.56
CA ASN A 39 22.67 -0.93 14.27
C ASN A 39 22.25 -1.08 15.74
N ARG A 40 21.94 0.01 16.43
CA ARG A 40 21.46 0.01 17.83
C ARG A 40 20.14 -0.76 17.98
N VAL A 41 19.18 -0.53 17.09
CA VAL A 41 17.93 -1.30 17.06
C VAL A 41 18.24 -2.79 16.90
N ALA A 42 19.10 -3.15 15.98
CA ALA A 42 19.46 -4.55 15.73
C ALA A 42 20.11 -5.20 16.96
N HIS A 43 21.04 -4.52 17.63
CA HIS A 43 21.67 -5.04 18.85
C HIS A 43 20.65 -5.29 19.97
N VAL A 44 19.70 -4.37 20.17
CA VAL A 44 18.69 -4.51 21.23
C VAL A 44 17.71 -5.65 20.89
N LEU A 45 17.29 -5.78 19.63
CA LEU A 45 16.44 -6.89 19.22
C LEU A 45 17.12 -8.25 19.46
N LEU A 46 18.40 -8.38 19.09
CA LEU A 46 19.18 -9.60 19.34
C LEU A 46 19.38 -9.88 20.83
N ALA A 47 19.63 -8.85 21.64
CA ALA A 47 19.76 -8.98 23.11
C ALA A 47 18.46 -9.45 23.77
N HIS A 48 17.29 -9.14 23.16
CA HIS A 48 15.97 -9.63 23.60
C HIS A 48 15.54 -10.94 22.93
N GLY A 49 16.47 -11.62 22.27
CA GLY A 49 16.29 -13.00 21.81
C GLY A 49 15.66 -13.12 20.42
N LEU A 50 15.66 -12.06 19.59
CA LEU A 50 15.15 -12.17 18.23
C LEU A 50 15.89 -13.26 17.46
N THR A 51 15.13 -14.23 16.92
CA THR A 51 15.68 -15.34 16.16
C THR A 51 15.70 -15.03 14.64
N PRO A 52 16.62 -15.64 13.86
CA PRO A 52 16.67 -15.42 12.41
C PRO A 52 15.33 -15.74 11.73
N GLY A 53 14.84 -14.80 10.90
CA GLY A 53 13.55 -14.92 10.21
C GLY A 53 12.32 -14.64 11.09
N ALA A 54 12.50 -14.30 12.37
CA ALA A 54 11.39 -13.93 13.24
C ALA A 54 10.76 -12.61 12.79
N ARG A 55 9.47 -12.44 13.10
CA ARG A 55 8.73 -11.23 12.75
C ARG A 55 8.82 -10.22 13.87
N VAL A 56 9.01 -8.96 13.47
CA VAL A 56 8.91 -7.80 14.35
C VAL A 56 7.76 -6.94 13.83
N CYS A 57 6.66 -6.87 14.57
CA CYS A 57 5.58 -5.94 14.26
C CYS A 57 5.98 -4.52 14.67
N VAL A 58 5.72 -3.54 13.81
CA VAL A 58 5.99 -2.13 14.08
C VAL A 58 4.66 -1.38 14.03
N LEU A 59 4.14 -1.04 15.21
CA LEU A 59 2.90 -0.31 15.43
C LEU A 59 3.24 1.11 15.89
N ALA A 60 3.57 1.97 14.94
CA ALA A 60 4.02 3.33 15.23
C ALA A 60 3.75 4.26 14.04
N GLU A 61 3.59 5.54 14.34
CA GLU A 61 3.50 6.59 13.34
C GLU A 61 4.80 6.71 12.53
N LYS A 62 4.67 7.23 11.31
CA LYS A 62 5.78 7.41 10.39
C LYS A 62 6.73 8.50 10.89
N ALA A 63 7.92 8.09 11.33
CA ALA A 63 8.97 8.94 11.86
C ALA A 63 10.36 8.38 11.51
N PRO A 64 11.46 9.13 11.64
CA PRO A 64 12.81 8.64 11.35
C PRO A 64 13.17 7.36 12.13
N TRP A 65 12.82 7.29 13.41
CA TRP A 65 13.09 6.10 14.25
C TRP A 65 12.20 4.91 13.90
N THR A 66 10.99 5.15 13.39
CA THR A 66 10.15 4.07 12.86
C THR A 66 10.79 3.43 11.64
N VAL A 67 11.33 4.24 10.71
CA VAL A 67 12.07 3.72 9.55
C VAL A 67 13.36 3.01 9.99
N ALA A 68 14.09 3.58 10.99
CA ALA A 68 15.25 2.91 11.57
C ALA A 68 14.89 1.54 12.18
N ALA A 69 13.72 1.42 12.82
CA ALA A 69 13.23 0.17 13.38
C ALA A 69 12.93 -0.89 12.30
N LEU A 70 12.35 -0.51 11.15
CA LEU A 70 12.15 -1.41 10.02
C LEU A 70 13.49 -1.98 9.52
N ILE A 71 14.44 -1.08 9.24
CA ILE A 71 15.76 -1.49 8.70
C ILE A 71 16.59 -2.24 9.76
N GLY A 72 16.51 -1.82 11.04
CA GLY A 72 17.16 -2.48 12.17
C GLY A 72 16.68 -3.90 12.39
N THR A 73 15.40 -4.16 12.11
CA THR A 73 14.85 -5.53 12.09
C THR A 73 15.54 -6.39 11.05
N LEU A 74 15.70 -5.88 9.81
CA LEU A 74 16.43 -6.58 8.76
C LEU A 74 17.92 -6.79 9.12
N ARG A 75 18.54 -5.79 9.74
CA ARG A 75 19.94 -5.86 10.20
C ARG A 75 20.14 -6.90 11.30
N ALA A 76 19.10 -7.15 12.10
CA ALA A 76 19.06 -8.21 13.11
C ALA A 76 18.75 -9.61 12.52
N GLY A 77 18.48 -9.72 11.21
CA GLY A 77 18.09 -10.96 10.56
C GLY A 77 16.62 -11.33 10.71
N GLY A 78 15.78 -10.39 11.17
CA GLY A 78 14.32 -10.56 11.26
C GLY A 78 13.58 -10.05 10.02
N ALA A 79 12.26 -10.24 9.98
CA ALA A 79 11.35 -9.69 8.99
C ALA A 79 10.38 -8.71 9.66
N TYR A 80 10.25 -7.49 9.15
CA TYR A 80 9.35 -6.51 9.75
C TYR A 80 7.92 -6.65 9.24
N VAL A 81 6.96 -6.25 10.08
CA VAL A 81 5.53 -6.22 9.77
C VAL A 81 5.00 -4.84 10.17
N PRO A 82 4.88 -3.90 9.24
CA PRO A 82 4.34 -2.59 9.57
C PRO A 82 2.82 -2.70 9.75
N VAL A 83 2.32 -2.16 10.85
CA VAL A 83 0.92 -2.22 11.23
C VAL A 83 0.35 -0.81 11.28
N ASP A 84 -0.87 -0.63 10.77
CA ASP A 84 -1.56 0.66 10.77
C ASP A 84 -1.93 1.10 12.20
N PRO A 85 -1.33 2.18 12.75
CA PRO A 85 -1.65 2.64 14.10
C PRO A 85 -3.03 3.33 14.19
N ALA A 86 -3.66 3.64 13.06
CA ALA A 86 -5.02 4.19 13.00
C ALA A 86 -6.11 3.12 12.82
N GLY A 87 -5.71 1.85 12.72
CA GLY A 87 -6.63 0.71 12.58
C GLY A 87 -7.39 0.40 13.87
N PRO A 88 -8.59 -0.21 13.80
CA PRO A 88 -9.31 -0.65 14.99
C PRO A 88 -8.55 -1.80 15.69
N ALA A 89 -8.64 -1.88 17.03
CA ALA A 89 -7.94 -2.86 17.85
C ALA A 89 -8.18 -4.30 17.38
N SER A 90 -9.41 -4.65 17.03
CA SER A 90 -9.79 -5.97 16.52
C SER A 90 -9.06 -6.35 15.22
N ARG A 91 -8.78 -5.40 14.32
CA ARG A 91 -8.01 -5.65 13.11
C ARG A 91 -6.52 -5.77 13.40
N VAL A 92 -5.98 -4.87 14.23
CA VAL A 92 -4.58 -4.90 14.66
C VAL A 92 -4.28 -6.23 15.37
N ALA A 93 -5.18 -6.69 16.25
CA ALA A 93 -5.07 -8.00 16.92
C ALA A 93 -5.02 -9.16 15.92
N ARG A 94 -5.87 -9.14 14.88
CA ARG A 94 -5.84 -10.17 13.82
C ARG A 94 -4.53 -10.17 13.04
N ILE A 95 -3.97 -8.99 12.73
CA ILE A 95 -2.69 -8.87 12.00
C ILE A 95 -1.54 -9.37 12.88
N ILE A 96 -1.44 -8.89 14.12
CA ILE A 96 -0.38 -9.31 15.06
C ILE A 96 -0.50 -10.81 15.35
N GLY A 97 -1.72 -11.31 15.58
CA GLY A 97 -1.97 -12.74 15.81
C GLY A 97 -1.57 -13.61 14.60
N ALA A 98 -1.86 -13.16 13.37
CA ALA A 98 -1.48 -13.88 12.15
C ALA A 98 0.02 -13.81 11.85
N ALA A 99 0.68 -12.70 12.17
CA ALA A 99 2.12 -12.51 11.98
C ALA A 99 2.93 -13.33 12.99
N GLU A 100 2.38 -13.61 14.18
CA GLU A 100 3.08 -14.28 15.30
C GLU A 100 4.47 -13.67 15.56
N PRO A 101 4.56 -12.39 15.92
CA PRO A 101 5.85 -11.73 16.11
C PRO A 101 6.52 -12.17 17.42
N GLU A 102 7.86 -12.19 17.44
CA GLU A 102 8.63 -12.29 18.68
C GLU A 102 8.71 -10.95 19.41
N VAL A 103 8.70 -9.84 18.65
CA VAL A 103 8.78 -8.49 19.21
C VAL A 103 7.71 -7.61 18.55
N VAL A 104 7.12 -6.72 19.35
CA VAL A 104 6.31 -5.59 18.86
C VAL A 104 7.02 -4.30 19.26
N LEU A 105 7.34 -3.46 18.26
CA LEU A 105 7.85 -2.11 18.47
C LEU A 105 6.70 -1.12 18.41
N VAL A 106 6.64 -0.21 19.38
CA VAL A 106 5.54 0.74 19.53
C VAL A 106 6.07 2.14 19.83
N ASP A 107 5.32 3.18 19.47
CA ASP A 107 5.48 4.54 19.96
C ASP A 107 4.47 4.87 21.07
N ALA A 108 4.65 5.98 21.77
CA ALA A 108 3.77 6.43 22.84
C ALA A 108 2.32 6.64 22.34
N GLY A 109 2.15 7.12 21.11
CA GLY A 109 0.84 7.36 20.51
C GLY A 109 0.03 6.10 20.29
N SER A 110 0.71 4.99 19.99
CA SER A 110 0.07 3.69 19.68
C SER A 110 0.01 2.75 20.91
N ARG A 111 0.57 3.15 22.05
CA ARG A 111 0.68 2.29 23.23
C ARG A 111 -0.67 1.82 23.76
N ALA A 112 -1.66 2.71 23.88
CA ALA A 112 -2.98 2.36 24.38
C ALA A 112 -3.68 1.33 23.46
N LEU A 113 -3.57 1.51 22.14
CA LEU A 113 -4.06 0.55 21.17
C LEU A 113 -3.38 -0.82 21.32
N LEU A 114 -2.06 -0.84 21.53
CA LEU A 114 -1.34 -2.09 21.73
C LEU A 114 -1.79 -2.80 23.02
N ASP A 115 -2.04 -2.09 24.11
CA ASP A 115 -2.51 -2.67 25.37
C ASP A 115 -3.89 -3.35 25.19
N GLU A 116 -4.81 -2.76 24.43
CA GLU A 116 -6.09 -3.38 24.06
C GLU A 116 -5.86 -4.66 23.22
N VAL A 117 -4.99 -4.57 22.22
CA VAL A 117 -4.65 -5.69 21.33
C VAL A 117 -4.05 -6.86 22.10
N LEU A 118 -3.10 -6.61 23.01
CA LEU A 118 -2.44 -7.65 23.79
C LEU A 118 -3.41 -8.37 24.75
N ALA A 119 -4.47 -7.69 25.21
CA ALA A 119 -5.51 -8.30 26.02
C ALA A 119 -6.38 -9.32 25.26
N GLU A 120 -6.46 -9.21 23.92
CA GLU A 120 -7.23 -10.08 23.03
C GLU A 120 -6.40 -11.24 22.45
N LEU A 121 -5.04 -11.13 22.47
CA LEU A 121 -4.19 -12.14 21.84
C LEU A 121 -4.15 -13.43 22.65
N PRO A 122 -4.35 -14.60 22.02
CA PRO A 122 -4.19 -15.88 22.66
C PRO A 122 -2.69 -16.28 22.73
N GLY A 123 -2.28 -16.92 23.81
CA GLY A 123 -0.96 -17.53 23.92
C GLY A 123 0.12 -16.63 24.52
N PRO A 124 1.41 -16.94 24.30
CA PRO A 124 2.51 -16.14 24.81
C PRO A 124 2.56 -14.79 24.13
N LEU A 125 2.68 -13.73 24.91
CA LEU A 125 2.77 -12.37 24.39
C LEU A 125 4.18 -12.09 23.86
N PRO A 126 4.30 -11.30 22.76
CA PRO A 126 5.60 -10.86 22.25
C PRO A 126 6.30 -9.92 23.24
N VAL A 127 7.61 -9.79 23.09
CA VAL A 127 8.36 -8.74 23.78
C VAL A 127 7.91 -7.37 23.22
N VAL A 128 7.58 -6.44 24.09
CA VAL A 128 7.22 -5.07 23.70
C VAL A 128 8.40 -4.15 23.89
N GLY A 129 8.86 -3.51 22.80
CA GLY A 129 9.87 -2.48 22.82
C GLY A 129 9.29 -1.13 22.39
N ALA A 130 9.79 -0.02 22.93
CA ALA A 130 9.40 1.31 22.50
C ALA A 130 10.52 1.96 21.67
N ILE A 131 10.12 2.61 20.56
CA ILE A 131 11.05 3.42 19.75
C ILE A 131 11.17 4.86 20.25
N ASP A 132 10.49 5.18 21.33
CA ASP A 132 10.54 6.41 22.11
C ASP A 132 10.68 6.08 23.61
N ASP A 133 10.26 6.99 24.48
CA ASP A 133 10.36 6.82 25.93
C ASP A 133 9.10 6.20 26.57
N ALA A 134 8.20 5.60 25.77
CA ALA A 134 7.04 4.90 26.30
C ALA A 134 7.47 3.68 27.16
N PRO A 135 6.75 3.36 28.26
CA PRO A 135 7.09 2.22 29.10
C PRO A 135 7.02 0.88 28.33
N ALA A 136 8.13 0.16 28.28
CA ALA A 136 8.27 -1.09 27.56
C ALA A 136 9.40 -1.95 28.16
N ALA A 137 9.66 -3.15 27.61
CA ALA A 137 10.78 -4.00 27.99
C ALA A 137 12.14 -3.34 27.67
N PHE A 138 12.17 -2.50 26.64
CA PHE A 138 13.26 -1.59 26.29
C PHE A 138 12.70 -0.32 25.64
N THR A 139 13.43 0.77 25.74
CA THR A 139 13.01 2.11 25.30
C THR A 139 14.05 2.74 24.38
N ARG A 140 13.77 3.95 23.88
CA ARG A 140 14.74 4.72 23.11
C ARG A 140 16.05 4.96 23.86
N ALA A 141 16.01 5.12 25.17
CA ALA A 141 17.21 5.26 26.01
C ALA A 141 18.10 4.01 25.92
N ASP A 142 17.50 2.81 25.94
CA ASP A 142 18.22 1.54 25.77
C ASP A 142 18.78 1.40 24.35
N LEU A 143 18.00 1.80 23.32
CA LEU A 143 18.48 1.86 21.95
C LEU A 143 19.70 2.77 21.82
N LEU A 144 19.65 3.96 22.40
CA LEU A 144 20.76 4.93 22.34
C LEU A 144 22.01 4.45 23.11
N ALA A 145 21.84 3.62 24.14
CA ALA A 145 22.95 3.04 24.91
C ALA A 145 23.60 1.83 24.21
N ALA A 146 22.92 1.22 23.22
CA ALA A 146 23.42 0.04 22.50
C ALA A 146 24.58 0.40 21.55
N PRO A 147 25.43 -0.60 21.17
CA PRO A 147 26.50 -0.40 20.19
C PRO A 147 25.99 0.13 18.85
N ALA A 148 26.78 1.02 18.23
CA ALA A 148 26.46 1.64 16.95
C ALA A 148 27.11 0.93 15.74
N ASP A 149 27.96 -0.05 15.98
CA ASP A 149 28.55 -0.91 14.96
C ASP A 149 27.59 -2.03 14.54
N ALA A 150 27.75 -2.54 13.34
CA ALA A 150 26.86 -3.56 12.80
C ALA A 150 26.97 -4.89 13.56
N PRO A 151 25.86 -5.48 14.03
CA PRO A 151 25.89 -6.82 14.59
C PRO A 151 26.16 -7.85 13.47
N GLY A 152 26.83 -8.93 13.79
CA GLY A 152 27.14 -10.02 12.84
C GLY A 152 25.97 -10.98 12.61
N ALA A 153 24.72 -10.51 12.54
CA ALA A 153 23.56 -11.36 12.31
C ALA A 153 23.46 -11.82 10.87
N ALA A 154 23.06 -13.08 10.66
CA ALA A 154 22.79 -13.61 9.33
C ALA A 154 21.43 -13.07 8.84
N PRO A 155 21.34 -12.55 7.61
CA PRO A 155 20.08 -12.10 7.04
C PRO A 155 19.15 -13.29 6.76
N ALA A 156 17.84 -13.05 6.82
CA ALA A 156 16.82 -13.99 6.37
C ALA A 156 16.42 -13.69 4.92
N ASP A 157 15.80 -14.66 4.23
CA ASP A 157 15.29 -14.43 2.86
C ASP A 157 14.07 -13.48 2.86
N LEU A 158 13.20 -13.62 3.86
CA LEU A 158 12.01 -12.79 4.03
C LEU A 158 12.42 -11.41 4.56
N ALA A 159 12.08 -10.35 3.82
CA ALA A 159 12.30 -8.97 4.25
C ALA A 159 11.13 -8.46 5.11
N HIS A 160 9.90 -8.64 4.64
CA HIS A 160 8.74 -8.16 5.39
C HIS A 160 7.43 -8.85 4.98
N LEU A 161 6.40 -8.66 5.82
CA LEU A 161 5.03 -9.03 5.52
C LEU A 161 4.19 -7.77 5.40
N LEU A 162 3.41 -7.67 4.31
CA LEU A 162 2.39 -6.63 4.16
C LEU A 162 1.01 -7.26 4.22
N PHE A 163 0.19 -6.82 5.18
CA PHE A 163 -1.15 -7.34 5.35
C PHE A 163 -2.15 -6.55 4.50
N THR A 164 -2.78 -7.25 3.56
CA THR A 164 -3.83 -6.72 2.69
C THR A 164 -5.20 -7.25 3.09
N SER A 165 -6.28 -6.62 2.61
CA SER A 165 -7.64 -7.12 2.79
C SER A 165 -7.81 -8.51 2.16
N GLY A 166 -8.62 -9.35 2.80
CA GLY A 166 -8.90 -10.70 2.34
C GLY A 166 -10.39 -10.93 2.09
N SER A 167 -10.72 -11.63 1.00
CA SER A 167 -12.10 -11.91 0.61
C SER A 167 -12.91 -12.68 1.65
N THR A 168 -12.26 -13.34 2.59
CA THR A 168 -12.86 -14.08 3.70
C THR A 168 -13.00 -13.29 5.00
N GLY A 169 -12.73 -11.97 4.97
CA GLY A 169 -12.76 -11.10 6.15
C GLY A 169 -11.52 -11.15 7.04
N ALA A 170 -10.56 -12.05 6.77
CA ALA A 170 -9.28 -12.10 7.48
C ALA A 170 -8.18 -11.47 6.65
N PRO A 171 -7.34 -10.56 7.22
CA PRO A 171 -6.18 -10.01 6.53
C PRO A 171 -5.23 -11.12 6.08
N LYS A 172 -4.67 -10.98 4.87
CA LYS A 172 -3.67 -11.89 4.31
C LYS A 172 -2.30 -11.23 4.29
N GLY A 173 -1.28 -11.89 4.84
CA GLY A 173 0.10 -11.41 4.84
C GLY A 173 0.80 -11.79 3.55
N VAL A 174 1.14 -10.81 2.71
CA VAL A 174 1.94 -11.03 1.50
C VAL A 174 3.41 -11.09 1.91
N MET A 175 4.09 -12.17 1.55
CA MET A 175 5.52 -12.34 1.81
C MET A 175 6.35 -11.56 0.80
N ILE A 176 7.21 -10.66 1.26
CA ILE A 176 8.10 -9.88 0.40
C ILE A 176 9.55 -10.20 0.76
N THR A 177 10.34 -10.57 -0.25
CA THR A 177 11.74 -10.92 -0.08
C THR A 177 12.69 -9.75 -0.38
N HIS A 178 13.93 -9.85 0.05
CA HIS A 178 14.95 -8.89 -0.34
C HIS A 178 15.11 -8.80 -1.86
N ASP A 179 15.15 -9.93 -2.54
CA ASP A 179 15.39 -10.01 -3.99
C ASP A 179 14.27 -9.34 -4.79
N THR A 180 12.99 -9.55 -4.40
CA THR A 180 11.86 -8.94 -5.13
C THR A 180 11.87 -7.41 -5.03
N VAL A 181 12.20 -6.86 -3.85
CA VAL A 181 12.33 -5.40 -3.67
C VAL A 181 13.54 -4.86 -4.42
N LEU A 182 14.69 -5.55 -4.34
CA LEU A 182 15.91 -5.12 -5.03
C LEU A 182 15.75 -5.12 -6.55
N ALA A 183 15.03 -6.08 -7.12
CA ALA A 183 14.73 -6.11 -8.55
C ALA A 183 13.98 -4.84 -8.98
N PHE A 184 12.94 -4.46 -8.25
CA PHE A 184 12.20 -3.24 -8.52
C PHE A 184 13.04 -1.98 -8.29
N VAL A 185 13.76 -1.87 -7.18
CA VAL A 185 14.60 -0.70 -6.84
C VAL A 185 15.68 -0.49 -7.88
N ASP A 186 16.36 -1.54 -8.32
CA ASP A 186 17.41 -1.45 -9.32
C ASP A 186 16.87 -0.99 -10.68
N TRP A 187 15.70 -1.47 -11.09
CA TRP A 187 15.02 -0.95 -12.28
C TRP A 187 14.65 0.52 -12.10
N ALA A 188 14.02 0.88 -10.98
CA ALA A 188 13.54 2.24 -10.72
C ALA A 188 14.69 3.26 -10.71
N LEU A 189 15.85 2.90 -10.13
CA LEU A 189 17.03 3.76 -10.13
C LEU A 189 17.56 4.01 -11.55
N ARG A 190 17.58 2.97 -12.42
CA ARG A 190 17.98 3.13 -13.82
C ARG A 190 16.97 3.98 -14.60
N HIS A 191 15.66 3.74 -14.37
CA HIS A 191 14.59 4.38 -15.12
C HIS A 191 14.37 5.83 -14.72
N PHE A 192 14.32 6.13 -13.42
CA PHE A 192 14.05 7.47 -12.89
C PHE A 192 15.32 8.30 -12.68
N GLY A 193 16.47 7.67 -12.53
CA GLY A 193 17.75 8.36 -12.38
C GLY A 193 17.90 9.09 -11.05
N ALA A 194 17.31 8.56 -9.97
CA ALA A 194 17.46 9.15 -8.64
C ALA A 194 18.94 9.17 -8.21
N LYS A 195 19.37 10.27 -7.62
CA LYS A 195 20.79 10.58 -7.35
C LYS A 195 20.98 11.26 -6.00
N PRO A 196 22.21 11.31 -5.47
CA PRO A 196 22.52 12.05 -4.26
C PRO A 196 22.14 13.54 -4.42
N GLY A 197 21.35 14.06 -3.46
CA GLY A 197 20.82 15.42 -3.48
C GLY A 197 19.38 15.54 -3.96
N ASP A 198 18.81 14.48 -4.50
CA ASP A 198 17.38 14.41 -4.72
C ASP A 198 16.64 14.42 -3.38
N ARG A 199 15.46 15.03 -3.36
CA ARG A 199 14.55 15.10 -2.23
C ARG A 199 13.27 14.37 -2.59
N ILE A 200 13.11 13.17 -2.03
CA ILE A 200 12.05 12.23 -2.38
C ILE A 200 10.96 12.28 -1.31
N SER A 201 9.69 12.32 -1.73
CA SER A 201 8.57 12.24 -0.80
C SER A 201 8.47 10.86 -0.16
N GLY A 202 8.32 10.77 1.16
CA GLY A 202 7.87 9.59 1.88
C GLY A 202 6.38 9.74 2.22
N HIS A 203 5.51 9.81 1.20
CA HIS A 203 4.09 10.09 1.39
C HIS A 203 3.28 8.86 1.83
N PRO A 204 3.39 7.67 1.20
CA PRO A 204 2.59 6.51 1.55
C PRO A 204 2.77 6.09 3.03
N PRO A 205 1.71 5.55 3.66
CA PRO A 205 1.85 4.89 4.97
C PRO A 205 2.84 3.72 4.91
N LEU A 206 3.52 3.43 6.01
CA LEU A 206 4.56 2.38 6.06
C LEU A 206 4.01 0.96 5.83
N HIS A 207 2.73 0.73 6.08
CA HIS A 207 2.04 -0.55 5.81
C HIS A 207 1.57 -0.71 4.35
N PHE A 208 1.95 0.22 3.45
CA PHE A 208 1.77 0.13 1.99
C PHE A 208 3.10 -0.13 1.30
N ASP A 209 3.09 -0.98 0.27
CA ASP A 209 4.26 -1.32 -0.54
C ASP A 209 4.92 -0.13 -1.26
N LEU A 210 4.15 0.91 -1.58
CA LEU A 210 4.68 2.14 -2.14
C LEU A 210 5.72 2.79 -1.24
N SER A 211 5.59 2.68 0.10
CA SER A 211 6.59 3.17 1.06
C SER A 211 7.91 2.42 0.97
N THR A 212 7.86 1.15 0.58
CA THR A 212 9.05 0.31 0.34
C THR A 212 9.89 0.89 -0.79
N PHE A 213 9.25 1.34 -1.89
CA PHE A 213 9.95 2.04 -2.95
C PHE A 213 10.60 3.33 -2.45
N ASP A 214 9.82 4.20 -1.80
CA ASP A 214 10.33 5.49 -1.31
C ASP A 214 11.54 5.30 -0.39
N ILE A 215 11.49 4.35 0.54
CA ILE A 215 12.58 4.10 1.49
C ILE A 215 13.81 3.55 0.76
N TYR A 216 13.68 2.41 0.09
CA TYR A 216 14.86 1.69 -0.40
C TYR A 216 15.48 2.31 -1.64
N ALA A 217 14.68 2.92 -2.53
CA ALA A 217 15.24 3.67 -3.66
C ALA A 217 15.98 4.93 -3.19
N THR A 218 15.46 5.65 -2.19
CA THR A 218 16.14 6.80 -1.60
C THR A 218 17.48 6.39 -0.99
N LEU A 219 17.50 5.34 -0.17
CA LEU A 219 18.72 4.85 0.46
C LEU A 219 19.74 4.38 -0.57
N ALA A 220 19.31 3.66 -1.60
CA ALA A 220 20.20 3.19 -2.67
C ALA A 220 20.82 4.35 -3.49
N ALA A 221 20.04 5.41 -3.71
CA ALA A 221 20.47 6.60 -4.45
C ALA A 221 21.39 7.53 -3.62
N GLY A 222 21.44 7.41 -2.29
CA GLY A 222 22.07 8.42 -1.43
C GLY A 222 21.31 9.75 -1.40
N ALA A 223 20.00 9.72 -1.61
CA ALA A 223 19.07 10.85 -1.65
C ALA A 223 18.48 11.16 -0.26
N GLU A 224 17.60 12.13 -0.14
CA GLU A 224 16.93 12.53 1.10
C GLU A 224 15.47 12.05 1.07
N LEU A 225 15.00 11.28 2.05
CA LEU A 225 13.60 10.91 2.20
C LEU A 225 12.90 11.90 3.14
N HIS A 226 11.98 12.67 2.60
CA HIS A 226 11.17 13.63 3.34
C HIS A 226 9.85 12.97 3.77
N LEU A 227 9.74 12.62 5.05
CA LEU A 227 8.57 11.94 5.61
C LEU A 227 7.37 12.90 5.66
N VAL A 228 6.35 12.64 4.86
CA VAL A 228 5.13 13.46 4.81
C VAL A 228 4.26 13.10 6.01
N PRO A 229 3.88 14.07 6.87
CA PRO A 229 3.01 13.82 8.02
C PRO A 229 1.63 13.32 7.60
N ALA A 230 1.06 12.37 8.35
CA ALA A 230 -0.27 11.83 8.07
C ALA A 230 -1.37 12.92 8.08
N SER A 231 -1.21 13.96 8.88
CA SER A 231 -2.14 15.11 8.95
C SER A 231 -2.30 15.86 7.63
N LEU A 232 -1.30 15.82 6.74
CA LEU A 232 -1.38 16.45 5.42
C LEU A 232 -2.25 15.66 4.43
N GLY A 233 -2.58 14.40 4.70
CA GLY A 233 -3.42 13.59 3.82
C GLY A 233 -4.82 14.14 3.56
N ILE A 234 -5.31 15.04 4.41
CA ILE A 234 -6.61 15.73 4.28
C ILE A 234 -6.46 17.23 4.07
N ASP A 235 -5.24 17.75 3.92
CA ASP A 235 -4.96 19.18 3.69
C ASP A 235 -4.24 19.37 2.34
N PRO A 236 -4.97 19.67 1.24
CA PRO A 236 -4.38 19.84 -0.08
C PRO A 236 -3.43 21.03 -0.17
N ARG A 237 -3.71 22.13 0.57
CA ARG A 237 -2.85 23.31 0.56
C ARG A 237 -1.59 23.08 1.38
N GLY A 238 -1.71 22.42 2.53
CA GLY A 238 -0.58 22.00 3.34
C GLY A 238 0.32 21.02 2.58
N THR A 239 -0.25 20.06 1.85
CA THR A 239 0.51 19.13 1.00
C THR A 239 1.26 19.87 -0.12
N ALA A 240 0.61 20.81 -0.82
CA ALA A 240 1.27 21.62 -1.85
C ALA A 240 2.39 22.50 -1.26
N SER A 241 2.16 23.11 -0.07
CA SER A 241 3.21 23.85 0.64
C SER A 241 4.38 22.96 1.02
N PHE A 242 4.11 21.74 1.51
CA PHE A 242 5.17 20.78 1.85
C PHE A 242 6.06 20.44 0.65
N ILE A 243 5.47 20.16 -0.52
CA ILE A 243 6.23 19.89 -1.77
C ILE A 243 7.12 21.08 -2.10
N ARG A 244 6.58 22.31 -2.02
CA ARG A 244 7.27 23.56 -2.34
C ARG A 244 8.38 23.88 -1.34
N ASP A 245 8.06 23.89 -0.04
CA ASP A 245 8.94 24.32 1.03
C ASP A 245 10.11 23.36 1.24
N ARG A 246 9.86 22.06 1.01
CA ARG A 246 10.91 21.02 1.02
C ARG A 246 11.68 20.94 -0.30
N ALA A 247 11.26 21.69 -1.34
CA ALA A 247 11.83 21.65 -2.68
C ALA A 247 12.01 20.20 -3.17
N LEU A 248 10.94 19.41 -3.08
CA LEU A 248 10.97 18.00 -3.48
C LEU A 248 11.29 17.86 -4.96
N THR A 249 12.15 16.90 -5.30
CA THR A 249 12.50 16.56 -6.69
C THR A 249 11.64 15.42 -7.23
N GLN A 250 11.07 14.61 -6.34
CA GLN A 250 10.15 13.53 -6.68
C GLN A 250 8.97 13.50 -5.73
N TRP A 251 7.77 13.39 -6.29
CA TRP A 251 6.54 13.10 -5.58
C TRP A 251 5.97 11.75 -6.02
N PHE A 252 5.60 10.90 -5.05
CA PHE A 252 4.93 9.64 -5.32
C PHE A 252 3.72 9.47 -4.41
N SER A 253 2.56 9.27 -4.99
CA SER A 253 1.32 9.06 -4.23
C SER A 253 0.29 8.28 -5.03
N VAL A 254 -0.84 7.97 -4.39
CA VAL A 254 -2.02 7.43 -5.07
C VAL A 254 -2.74 8.53 -5.85
N PRO A 255 -3.45 8.21 -6.95
CA PRO A 255 -4.23 9.13 -7.78
C PRO A 255 -5.20 10.02 -7.03
N SER A 256 -5.85 9.50 -5.99
CA SER A 256 -6.80 10.28 -5.18
C SER A 256 -6.17 11.51 -4.53
N VAL A 257 -4.89 11.47 -4.13
CA VAL A 257 -4.15 12.64 -3.60
C VAL A 257 -3.98 13.69 -4.68
N LEU A 258 -3.56 13.29 -5.88
CA LEU A 258 -3.39 14.21 -7.03
C LEU A 258 -4.71 14.85 -7.44
N THR A 259 -5.79 14.06 -7.45
CA THR A 259 -7.15 14.53 -7.72
C THR A 259 -7.61 15.54 -6.67
N TYR A 260 -7.27 15.29 -5.40
CA TYR A 260 -7.60 16.17 -4.30
C TYR A 260 -6.88 17.53 -4.41
N LEU A 261 -5.58 17.54 -4.67
CA LEU A 261 -4.82 18.78 -4.89
C LEU A 261 -5.36 19.57 -6.11
N ALA A 262 -5.68 18.89 -7.20
CA ALA A 262 -6.22 19.53 -8.41
C ALA A 262 -7.59 20.18 -8.15
N ARG A 263 -8.50 19.46 -7.48
CA ARG A 263 -9.85 19.95 -7.16
C ARG A 263 -9.85 21.19 -6.28
N PHE A 264 -8.96 21.26 -5.30
CA PHE A 264 -8.84 22.41 -4.41
C PHE A 264 -7.95 23.52 -4.97
N ASP A 265 -7.56 23.40 -6.25
CA ASP A 265 -6.71 24.38 -6.95
C ASP A 265 -5.44 24.71 -6.15
N ALA A 266 -4.85 23.68 -5.53
CA ALA A 266 -3.71 23.84 -4.61
C ALA A 266 -2.36 24.01 -5.32
N VAL A 267 -2.30 23.73 -6.64
CA VAL A 267 -1.08 23.80 -7.47
C VAL A 267 -1.23 24.94 -8.47
N ALA A 268 -0.30 25.88 -8.44
CA ALA A 268 -0.30 27.01 -9.37
C ALA A 268 0.35 26.66 -10.72
N GLN A 269 0.30 27.61 -11.67
CA GLN A 269 1.07 27.52 -12.91
C GLN A 269 2.57 27.63 -12.59
N ASP A 270 3.38 26.75 -13.18
CA ASP A 270 4.84 26.68 -13.00
C ASP A 270 5.26 26.51 -11.51
N ASP A 271 4.40 25.89 -10.70
CA ASP A 271 4.68 25.57 -9.30
C ASP A 271 5.77 24.48 -9.18
N PHE A 272 6.26 24.28 -7.97
CA PHE A 272 7.24 23.22 -7.64
C PHE A 272 8.47 23.20 -8.57
N PRO A 273 9.27 24.30 -8.64
CA PRO A 273 10.35 24.42 -9.63
C PRO A 273 11.47 23.37 -9.47
N ALA A 274 11.56 22.71 -8.32
CA ALA A 274 12.51 21.63 -8.09
C ALA A 274 11.97 20.24 -8.47
N LEU A 275 10.65 20.11 -8.69
CA LEU A 275 10.03 18.81 -8.95
C LEU A 275 10.38 18.33 -10.37
N GLU A 276 11.11 17.23 -10.46
CA GLU A 276 11.51 16.61 -11.72
C GLU A 276 10.57 15.47 -12.12
N ARG A 277 10.02 14.74 -11.14
CA ARG A 277 9.26 13.51 -11.34
C ARG A 277 8.01 13.49 -10.47
N LEU A 278 6.86 13.15 -11.07
CA LEU A 278 5.61 12.88 -10.40
C LEU A 278 5.11 11.50 -10.78
N LEU A 279 5.06 10.61 -9.80
CA LEU A 279 4.68 9.21 -9.96
C LEU A 279 3.36 8.95 -9.25
N TRP A 280 2.56 8.04 -9.81
CA TRP A 280 1.38 7.53 -9.11
C TRP A 280 1.20 6.04 -9.35
N CYS A 281 0.55 5.37 -8.39
CA CYS A 281 0.22 3.95 -8.44
C CYS A 281 -1.05 3.66 -7.63
N GLY A 282 -1.67 2.52 -7.90
CA GLY A 282 -2.71 1.95 -7.03
C GLY A 282 -4.14 2.23 -7.48
N GLU A 283 -4.40 3.27 -8.27
CA GLU A 283 -5.73 3.63 -8.78
C GLU A 283 -5.62 4.18 -10.21
N VAL A 284 -6.77 4.37 -10.86
CA VAL A 284 -6.83 5.09 -12.14
C VAL A 284 -6.84 6.60 -11.86
N LEU A 285 -5.85 7.32 -12.37
CA LEU A 285 -5.87 8.78 -12.36
C LEU A 285 -6.78 9.28 -13.49
N PRO A 286 -7.84 10.07 -13.20
CA PRO A 286 -8.67 10.65 -14.25
C PRO A 286 -7.83 11.49 -15.22
N THR A 287 -7.96 11.23 -16.51
CA THR A 287 -7.15 11.88 -17.54
C THR A 287 -7.31 13.42 -17.56
N PRO A 288 -8.50 14.01 -17.32
CA PRO A 288 -8.60 15.46 -17.16
C PRO A 288 -7.76 16.04 -16.01
N VAL A 289 -7.65 15.29 -14.90
CA VAL A 289 -6.81 15.68 -13.75
C VAL A 289 -5.34 15.64 -14.14
N LEU A 290 -4.88 14.57 -14.78
CA LEU A 290 -3.52 14.48 -15.29
C LEU A 290 -3.21 15.62 -16.27
N ALA A 291 -4.10 15.88 -17.22
CA ALA A 291 -3.93 16.98 -18.19
C ALA A 291 -3.81 18.36 -17.50
N GLN A 292 -4.59 18.59 -16.44
CA GLN A 292 -4.46 19.79 -15.62
C GLN A 292 -3.07 19.90 -14.96
N TRP A 293 -2.58 18.82 -14.36
CA TRP A 293 -1.25 18.76 -13.75
C TRP A 293 -0.13 19.02 -14.78
N MET A 294 -0.18 18.35 -15.92
CA MET A 294 0.82 18.47 -16.98
C MET A 294 0.86 19.89 -17.59
N ARG A 295 -0.30 20.54 -17.75
CA ARG A 295 -0.36 21.94 -18.21
C ARG A 295 0.23 22.91 -17.20
N ARG A 296 0.07 22.66 -15.90
CA ARG A 296 0.61 23.50 -14.82
C ARG A 296 2.09 23.27 -14.58
N LEU A 297 2.56 22.05 -14.77
CA LEU A 297 3.94 21.64 -14.50
C LEU A 297 4.59 21.03 -15.75
N PRO A 298 4.79 21.81 -16.83
CA PRO A 298 5.32 21.28 -18.10
C PRO A 298 6.76 20.78 -18.03
N HIS A 299 7.47 21.11 -16.95
CA HIS A 299 8.85 20.69 -16.69
C HIS A 299 8.95 19.34 -15.96
N VAL A 300 7.82 18.78 -15.49
CA VAL A 300 7.78 17.54 -14.70
C VAL A 300 7.54 16.33 -15.59
N ARG A 301 8.27 15.25 -15.37
CA ARG A 301 7.97 13.94 -15.95
C ARG A 301 6.87 13.26 -15.15
N PHE A 302 5.83 12.77 -15.84
CA PHE A 302 4.69 12.10 -15.25
C PHE A 302 4.71 10.62 -15.59
N THR A 303 4.63 9.74 -14.58
CA THR A 303 4.68 8.28 -14.79
C THR A 303 3.58 7.56 -14.03
N ASN A 304 2.77 6.79 -14.76
CA ASN A 304 1.83 5.83 -14.20
C ASN A 304 2.54 4.52 -13.88
N LEU A 305 2.44 4.05 -12.65
CA LEU A 305 2.91 2.74 -12.20
C LEU A 305 1.71 1.84 -11.90
N TYR A 306 1.84 0.56 -12.19
CA TYR A 306 0.82 -0.42 -11.87
C TYR A 306 1.46 -1.71 -11.37
N GLY A 307 0.92 -2.24 -10.27
CA GLY A 307 1.24 -3.54 -9.72
C GLY A 307 0.42 -3.83 -8.47
N PRO A 308 0.16 -5.10 -8.15
CA PRO A 308 -0.35 -5.54 -6.86
C PRO A 308 0.80 -5.80 -5.88
N THR A 309 0.51 -5.81 -4.60
CA THR A 309 1.49 -6.12 -3.54
C THR A 309 2.13 -7.50 -3.73
N GLU A 310 1.39 -8.45 -4.28
CA GLU A 310 1.84 -9.82 -4.60
C GLU A 310 2.91 -9.88 -5.71
N ALA A 311 3.11 -8.77 -6.44
CA ALA A 311 4.18 -8.61 -7.43
C ALA A 311 5.09 -7.42 -7.10
N THR A 312 5.22 -7.10 -5.82
CA THR A 312 6.15 -6.17 -5.18
C THR A 312 6.17 -4.78 -5.81
N ILE A 313 5.35 -3.88 -5.28
CA ILE A 313 5.27 -2.44 -5.59
C ILE A 313 4.61 -2.17 -6.95
N ALA A 314 5.32 -2.39 -8.07
CA ALA A 314 4.77 -2.18 -9.41
C ALA A 314 5.48 -3.08 -10.43
N SER A 315 4.70 -3.62 -11.36
CA SER A 315 5.17 -4.52 -12.42
C SER A 315 5.15 -3.88 -13.79
N SER A 316 4.48 -2.72 -13.93
CA SER A 316 4.48 -1.96 -15.18
C SER A 316 4.51 -0.46 -14.98
N PHE A 317 4.87 0.24 -16.04
CA PHE A 317 4.95 1.69 -16.06
C PHE A 317 4.52 2.27 -17.41
N PHE A 318 4.03 3.51 -17.36
CA PHE A 318 3.75 4.33 -18.55
C PHE A 318 4.20 5.77 -18.28
N ASP A 319 5.26 6.20 -18.97
CA ASP A 319 5.63 7.60 -19.02
C ASP A 319 4.69 8.35 -19.95
N VAL A 320 4.03 9.38 -19.45
CA VAL A 320 3.10 10.17 -20.25
C VAL A 320 3.90 11.23 -21.03
N PRO A 321 4.04 11.10 -22.37
CA PRO A 321 4.99 11.92 -23.11
C PRO A 321 4.51 13.37 -23.32
N GLU A 322 3.19 13.55 -23.40
CA GLU A 322 2.55 14.84 -23.65
C GLU A 322 1.16 14.90 -23.05
N VAL A 323 0.59 16.10 -22.95
CA VAL A 323 -0.78 16.28 -22.46
C VAL A 323 -1.74 15.46 -23.34
N PRO A 324 -2.55 14.53 -22.75
CA PRO A 324 -3.47 13.70 -23.52
C PRO A 324 -4.40 14.55 -24.41
N ALA A 325 -4.45 14.21 -25.71
CA ALA A 325 -5.32 14.90 -26.66
C ALA A 325 -6.81 14.54 -26.46
N ASP A 326 -7.08 13.31 -26.02
CA ASP A 326 -8.42 12.84 -25.64
C ASP A 326 -8.44 12.57 -24.13
N GLU A 327 -9.05 13.48 -23.41
CA GLU A 327 -9.16 13.39 -21.94
C GLU A 327 -10.24 12.40 -21.47
N THR A 328 -10.96 11.75 -22.37
CA THR A 328 -11.96 10.72 -22.04
C THR A 328 -11.35 9.32 -21.96
N LEU A 329 -10.17 9.12 -22.55
CA LEU A 329 -9.49 7.83 -22.54
C LEU A 329 -8.63 7.68 -21.26
N PRO A 330 -8.67 6.52 -20.60
CA PRO A 330 -7.82 6.27 -19.44
C PRO A 330 -6.35 6.16 -19.86
N VAL A 331 -5.45 6.60 -18.95
CA VAL A 331 -4.00 6.43 -19.11
C VAL A 331 -3.65 4.94 -19.06
N PRO A 332 -2.86 4.41 -20.01
CA PRO A 332 -2.43 3.01 -19.99
C PRO A 332 -1.65 2.67 -18.69
N ILE A 333 -1.66 1.39 -18.33
CA ILE A 333 -0.70 0.86 -17.33
C ILE A 333 0.66 0.56 -17.96
N GLY A 334 0.74 0.58 -19.27
CA GLY A 334 1.96 0.65 -20.04
C GLY A 334 2.63 -0.69 -20.33
N ARG A 335 3.94 -0.76 -20.08
CA ARG A 335 4.79 -1.91 -20.37
C ARG A 335 5.38 -2.48 -19.10
N ALA A 336 5.77 -3.74 -19.12
CA ALA A 336 6.45 -4.37 -18.01
C ALA A 336 7.73 -3.60 -17.61
N CYS A 337 7.96 -3.47 -16.30
CA CYS A 337 9.25 -3.09 -15.77
C CYS A 337 10.31 -4.14 -16.15
N GLU A 338 11.59 -3.75 -16.23
CA GLU A 338 12.65 -4.72 -16.56
C GLU A 338 12.70 -5.85 -15.53
N GLY A 339 12.61 -7.08 -16.01
CA GLY A 339 12.54 -8.27 -15.17
C GLY A 339 11.14 -8.72 -14.82
N GLU A 340 10.11 -7.95 -15.19
CA GLU A 340 8.70 -8.30 -15.05
C GLU A 340 8.10 -8.73 -16.38
N GLU A 341 6.98 -9.46 -16.32
CA GLU A 341 6.22 -9.92 -17.48
C GLU A 341 4.73 -9.66 -17.27
N LEU A 342 4.07 -9.17 -18.33
CA LEU A 342 2.62 -8.95 -18.35
C LEU A 342 2.00 -9.88 -19.37
N HIS A 343 1.06 -10.71 -18.95
CA HIS A 343 0.34 -11.64 -19.80
C HIS A 343 -1.16 -11.33 -19.76
N VAL A 344 -1.77 -11.11 -20.92
CA VAL A 344 -3.22 -10.98 -21.04
C VAL A 344 -3.75 -12.30 -21.57
N LEU A 345 -4.43 -13.06 -20.72
CA LEU A 345 -4.81 -14.46 -20.97
C LEU A 345 -6.32 -14.65 -20.94
N ASP A 346 -6.79 -15.66 -21.67
CA ASP A 346 -8.17 -16.15 -21.61
C ASP A 346 -8.40 -17.12 -20.42
N GLU A 347 -9.61 -17.67 -20.31
CA GLU A 347 -9.96 -18.63 -19.26
C GLU A 347 -9.15 -19.93 -19.32
N ALA A 348 -8.61 -20.29 -20.48
CA ALA A 348 -7.75 -21.46 -20.68
C ALA A 348 -6.26 -21.16 -20.40
N MET A 349 -5.94 -19.93 -19.96
CA MET A 349 -4.58 -19.41 -19.79
C MET A 349 -3.79 -19.34 -21.12
N ALA A 350 -4.47 -19.17 -22.26
CA ALA A 350 -3.84 -18.89 -23.53
C ALA A 350 -3.79 -17.37 -23.80
N PRO A 351 -2.69 -16.85 -24.41
CA PRO A 351 -2.60 -15.44 -24.77
C PRO A 351 -3.72 -15.02 -25.73
N VAL A 352 -4.40 -13.89 -25.42
CA VAL A 352 -5.40 -13.33 -26.31
C VAL A 352 -4.73 -12.47 -27.40
N PRO A 353 -5.36 -12.37 -28.61
CA PRO A 353 -4.88 -11.48 -29.67
C PRO A 353 -4.79 -10.02 -29.22
N ALA A 354 -3.88 -9.26 -29.82
CA ALA A 354 -3.78 -7.82 -29.57
C ALA A 354 -5.12 -7.11 -29.84
N GLY A 355 -5.52 -6.25 -28.89
CA GLY A 355 -6.81 -5.53 -28.91
C GLY A 355 -7.96 -6.28 -28.25
N GLU A 356 -7.85 -7.58 -27.99
CA GLU A 356 -8.85 -8.36 -27.27
C GLU A 356 -8.67 -8.26 -25.76
N THR A 357 -9.78 -8.45 -25.04
CA THR A 357 -9.80 -8.39 -23.57
C THR A 357 -9.51 -9.77 -22.98
N GLY A 358 -8.62 -9.83 -22.00
CA GLY A 358 -8.35 -11.00 -21.19
C GLY A 358 -8.10 -10.62 -19.72
N GLU A 359 -7.82 -11.61 -18.89
CA GLU A 359 -7.37 -11.39 -17.51
C GLU A 359 -5.88 -11.13 -17.50
N LEU A 360 -5.44 -10.12 -16.73
CA LEU A 360 -4.03 -9.78 -16.59
C LEU A 360 -3.37 -10.71 -15.57
N TRP A 361 -2.26 -11.31 -15.98
CA TRP A 361 -1.37 -12.11 -15.16
C TRP A 361 0.02 -11.50 -15.17
N ILE A 362 0.73 -11.64 -14.07
CA ILE A 362 2.08 -11.07 -13.90
C ILE A 362 3.06 -12.19 -13.59
N GLY A 363 4.18 -12.19 -14.31
CA GLY A 363 5.37 -13.01 -14.08
C GLY A 363 6.58 -12.15 -13.77
N GLY A 364 7.69 -12.76 -13.37
CA GLY A 364 8.98 -12.08 -13.25
C GLY A 364 9.55 -12.01 -11.84
N ALA A 365 10.57 -11.18 -11.70
CA ALA A 365 11.44 -11.11 -10.52
C ALA A 365 10.76 -10.50 -9.29
N GLY A 366 9.69 -9.72 -9.46
CA GLY A 366 8.93 -9.10 -8.37
C GLY A 366 7.91 -10.02 -7.71
N LEU A 367 7.70 -11.24 -8.23
CA LEU A 367 6.69 -12.14 -7.67
C LEU A 367 6.99 -12.54 -6.22
N SER A 368 6.06 -12.24 -5.33
CA SER A 368 6.03 -12.72 -3.94
C SER A 368 6.12 -14.25 -3.87
N PRO A 369 6.76 -14.85 -2.86
CA PRO A 369 6.66 -16.29 -2.59
C PRO A 369 5.22 -16.76 -2.35
N GLY A 370 4.32 -15.87 -1.91
CA GLY A 370 2.92 -16.14 -1.65
C GLY A 370 2.41 -15.51 -0.36
N TYR A 371 1.39 -16.11 0.20
CA TYR A 371 0.78 -15.64 1.44
C TYR A 371 1.33 -16.37 2.66
N TRP A 372 1.64 -15.63 3.69
CA TRP A 372 2.17 -16.13 4.94
C TRP A 372 1.22 -17.16 5.57
N ARG A 373 1.74 -18.40 5.74
CA ARG A 373 1.01 -19.54 6.31
C ARG A 373 -0.33 -19.87 5.64
N ASP A 374 -0.50 -19.49 4.38
CA ASP A 374 -1.72 -19.79 3.63
C ASP A 374 -1.36 -20.42 2.26
N PRO A 375 -0.96 -21.70 2.25
CA PRO A 375 -0.58 -22.39 1.02
C PRO A 375 -1.75 -22.58 0.06
N GLU A 376 -2.99 -22.67 0.57
CA GLU A 376 -4.18 -22.85 -0.27
C GLU A 376 -4.45 -21.59 -1.09
N LYS A 377 -4.50 -20.42 -0.44
CA LYS A 377 -4.65 -19.14 -1.17
C LYS A 377 -3.44 -18.87 -2.06
N THR A 378 -2.23 -19.25 -1.63
CA THR A 378 -1.03 -19.13 -2.46
C THR A 378 -1.20 -19.93 -3.76
N ALA A 379 -1.58 -21.21 -3.68
CA ALA A 379 -1.79 -22.05 -4.85
C ALA A 379 -2.95 -21.57 -5.75
N ALA A 380 -3.98 -20.94 -5.16
CA ALA A 380 -5.11 -20.38 -5.93
C ALA A 380 -4.71 -19.12 -6.72
N ALA A 381 -3.86 -18.25 -6.15
CA ALA A 381 -3.47 -16.97 -6.73
C ALA A 381 -2.22 -17.06 -7.63
N PHE A 382 -1.31 -17.98 -7.31
CA PHE A 382 -0.06 -18.16 -8.08
C PHE A 382 -0.11 -19.52 -8.79
N ARG A 383 -0.06 -19.49 -10.12
CA ARG A 383 -0.17 -20.69 -10.95
C ARG A 383 1.02 -20.83 -11.89
N ALA A 384 1.32 -22.04 -12.29
CA ALA A 384 2.28 -22.26 -13.36
C ALA A 384 1.62 -21.96 -14.72
N ASP A 385 2.33 -21.26 -15.59
CA ASP A 385 1.98 -21.14 -17.00
C ASP A 385 1.92 -22.55 -17.60
N PRO A 386 0.84 -22.92 -18.28
CA PRO A 386 0.68 -24.28 -18.82
C PRO A 386 1.66 -24.62 -19.95
N VAL A 387 2.29 -23.62 -20.57
CA VAL A 387 3.22 -23.80 -21.71
C VAL A 387 4.67 -23.61 -21.25
N ALA A 388 4.99 -22.48 -20.63
CA ALA A 388 6.34 -22.14 -20.21
C ALA A 388 6.72 -22.76 -18.85
N GLY A 389 5.73 -23.12 -18.03
CA GLY A 389 5.95 -23.65 -16.69
C GLY A 389 6.36 -22.57 -15.65
N GLU A 390 6.48 -21.32 -16.08
CA GLU A 390 6.83 -20.20 -15.24
C GLU A 390 5.70 -19.86 -14.26
N ARG A 391 6.06 -19.27 -13.12
CA ARG A 391 5.10 -18.93 -12.10
C ARG A 391 4.47 -17.57 -12.42
N LEU A 392 3.13 -17.52 -12.47
CA LEU A 392 2.34 -16.32 -12.73
C LEU A 392 1.42 -16.01 -11.54
N TYR A 393 1.24 -14.73 -11.26
CA TYR A 393 0.26 -14.23 -10.31
C TYR A 393 -1.01 -13.79 -11.04
N ARG A 394 -2.16 -14.28 -10.58
CA ARG A 394 -3.49 -13.92 -11.05
C ARG A 394 -3.94 -12.60 -10.43
N THR A 395 -4.01 -11.52 -11.22
CA THR A 395 -4.36 -10.21 -10.66
C THR A 395 -5.86 -10.03 -10.37
N GLY A 396 -6.72 -10.71 -11.13
CA GLY A 396 -8.17 -10.46 -11.18
C GLY A 396 -8.55 -9.18 -11.93
N ASP A 397 -7.57 -8.52 -12.56
CA ASP A 397 -7.78 -7.33 -13.38
C ASP A 397 -8.02 -7.73 -14.85
N LEU A 398 -8.96 -7.07 -15.52
CA LEU A 398 -9.16 -7.19 -16.96
C LEU A 398 -8.29 -6.17 -17.68
N ALA A 399 -7.67 -6.61 -18.77
CA ALA A 399 -6.79 -5.79 -19.57
C ALA A 399 -6.86 -6.15 -21.04
N ARG A 400 -6.29 -5.29 -21.88
CA ARG A 400 -5.97 -5.57 -23.28
C ARG A 400 -4.58 -5.01 -23.60
N ALA A 401 -3.81 -5.71 -24.40
CA ALA A 401 -2.60 -5.19 -24.99
C ALA A 401 -2.89 -4.67 -26.41
N ASP A 402 -2.37 -3.52 -26.76
CA ASP A 402 -2.43 -3.03 -28.14
C ASP A 402 -1.35 -3.69 -29.03
N VAL A 403 -1.32 -3.30 -30.31
CA VAL A 403 -0.37 -3.86 -31.30
C VAL A 403 1.09 -3.52 -30.99
N ASP A 404 1.33 -2.49 -30.22
CA ASP A 404 2.66 -2.05 -29.75
C ASP A 404 3.03 -2.69 -28.41
N GLY A 405 2.16 -3.53 -27.84
CA GLY A 405 2.35 -4.20 -26.55
C GLY A 405 2.15 -3.29 -25.33
N VAL A 406 1.48 -2.14 -25.50
CA VAL A 406 1.08 -1.30 -24.37
C VAL A 406 -0.20 -1.86 -23.76
N VAL A 407 -0.18 -2.08 -22.44
CA VAL A 407 -1.30 -2.69 -21.73
C VAL A 407 -2.22 -1.60 -21.16
N HIS A 408 -3.53 -1.80 -21.38
CA HIS A 408 -4.61 -0.95 -20.90
C HIS A 408 -5.42 -1.69 -19.84
N PHE A 409 -5.60 -1.10 -18.68
CA PHE A 409 -6.48 -1.60 -17.63
C PHE A 409 -7.94 -1.31 -17.98
N LEU A 410 -8.82 -2.31 -17.85
CA LEU A 410 -10.23 -2.22 -18.22
C LEU A 410 -11.19 -2.37 -17.04
N GLY A 411 -10.66 -2.65 -15.85
CA GLY A 411 -11.46 -2.86 -14.66
C GLY A 411 -11.16 -4.19 -13.98
N ARG A 412 -12.04 -4.63 -13.10
CA ARG A 412 -11.87 -5.88 -12.36
C ARG A 412 -12.91 -6.93 -12.75
N ALA A 413 -12.47 -8.18 -12.76
CA ALA A 413 -13.34 -9.33 -12.95
C ALA A 413 -14.10 -9.74 -11.66
N ASP A 414 -13.63 -9.29 -10.48
CA ASP A 414 -14.17 -9.63 -9.17
C ASP A 414 -14.87 -8.45 -8.46
N SER A 415 -15.20 -8.63 -7.18
CA SER A 415 -15.85 -7.60 -6.34
C SER A 415 -14.87 -6.70 -5.59
N GLN A 416 -13.57 -6.85 -5.81
CA GLN A 416 -12.57 -6.00 -5.18
C GLN A 416 -12.62 -4.60 -5.78
N ILE A 417 -12.39 -3.59 -4.95
CA ILE A 417 -12.29 -2.20 -5.42
C ILE A 417 -10.99 -1.57 -4.94
N LYS A 418 -10.61 -0.49 -5.62
CA LYS A 418 -9.60 0.44 -5.15
C LYS A 418 -10.28 1.76 -4.79
N SER A 419 -10.08 2.24 -3.58
CA SER A 419 -10.67 3.49 -3.10
C SER A 419 -9.67 4.22 -2.21
N ARG A 420 -9.33 5.45 -2.56
CA ARG A 420 -8.34 6.30 -1.86
C ARG A 420 -6.97 5.61 -1.65
N GLY A 421 -6.55 4.83 -2.65
CA GLY A 421 -5.31 4.05 -2.60
C GLY A 421 -5.43 2.70 -1.88
N TYR A 422 -6.52 2.46 -1.18
CA TYR A 422 -6.74 1.20 -0.47
C TYR A 422 -7.31 0.13 -1.39
N ARG A 423 -6.73 -1.06 -1.34
CA ARG A 423 -7.28 -2.26 -1.95
C ARG A 423 -8.29 -2.87 -0.99
N ILE A 424 -9.58 -2.87 -1.36
CA ILE A 424 -10.68 -3.22 -0.48
C ILE A 424 -11.43 -4.41 -1.05
N GLU A 425 -11.48 -5.48 -0.28
CA GLU A 425 -12.39 -6.60 -0.51
C GLU A 425 -13.75 -6.24 0.07
N LEU A 426 -14.75 -6.07 -0.78
CA LEU A 426 -16.11 -5.76 -0.31
C LEU A 426 -16.68 -6.85 0.59
N GLY A 427 -16.26 -8.11 0.37
CA GLY A 427 -16.62 -9.24 1.23
C GLY A 427 -16.11 -9.14 2.67
N GLU A 428 -15.00 -8.41 2.93
CA GLU A 428 -14.51 -8.16 4.29
C GLU A 428 -15.50 -7.28 5.07
N ILE A 429 -16.07 -6.29 4.39
CA ILE A 429 -17.10 -5.40 4.99
C ILE A 429 -18.39 -6.18 5.21
N GLU A 430 -18.81 -7.02 4.25
CA GLU A 430 -19.99 -7.88 4.39
C GLU A 430 -19.83 -8.87 5.54
N ALA A 431 -18.64 -9.48 5.69
CA ALA A 431 -18.35 -10.37 6.80
C ALA A 431 -18.41 -9.65 8.17
N ALA A 432 -17.92 -8.43 8.25
CA ALA A 432 -18.01 -7.62 9.46
C ALA A 432 -19.49 -7.27 9.77
N LEU A 433 -20.26 -6.86 8.77
CA LEU A 433 -21.69 -6.57 8.92
C LEU A 433 -22.49 -7.78 9.36
N ALA A 434 -22.18 -8.95 8.87
CA ALA A 434 -22.87 -10.20 9.25
C ALA A 434 -22.73 -10.54 10.74
N THR A 435 -21.77 -9.97 11.47
CA THR A 435 -21.63 -10.15 12.92
C THR A 435 -22.51 -9.20 13.74
N VAL A 436 -23.11 -8.18 13.10
CA VAL A 436 -23.95 -7.20 13.78
C VAL A 436 -25.35 -7.81 14.01
N ALA A 437 -25.76 -7.87 15.29
CA ALA A 437 -27.05 -8.43 15.67
C ALA A 437 -28.21 -7.65 15.02
N GLY A 438 -29.21 -8.36 14.48
CA GLY A 438 -30.37 -7.78 13.83
C GLY A 438 -30.23 -7.57 12.32
N ILE A 439 -29.05 -7.72 11.73
CA ILE A 439 -28.91 -7.80 10.27
C ILE A 439 -29.43 -9.16 9.80
N ARG A 440 -30.36 -9.14 8.85
CA ARG A 440 -30.85 -10.35 8.17
C ARG A 440 -29.99 -10.67 6.95
N GLU A 441 -29.72 -9.66 6.13
CA GLU A 441 -28.95 -9.77 4.90
C GLU A 441 -28.27 -8.43 4.58
N CYS A 442 -27.08 -8.46 4.02
CA CYS A 442 -26.40 -7.25 3.55
C CYS A 442 -25.60 -7.51 2.28
N ALA A 443 -25.40 -6.46 1.51
CA ALA A 443 -24.51 -6.46 0.36
C ALA A 443 -23.80 -5.12 0.21
N VAL A 444 -22.50 -5.18 -0.10
CA VAL A 444 -21.66 -4.01 -0.30
C VAL A 444 -21.26 -3.92 -1.76
N VAL A 445 -21.38 -2.73 -2.33
CA VAL A 445 -21.02 -2.44 -3.71
C VAL A 445 -20.15 -1.19 -3.80
N GLY A 446 -19.21 -1.21 -4.73
CA GLY A 446 -18.49 -0.02 -5.16
C GLY A 446 -19.25 0.68 -6.27
N VAL A 447 -19.49 1.97 -6.13
CA VAL A 447 -20.16 2.82 -7.13
C VAL A 447 -19.23 3.93 -7.54
N ASP A 448 -18.92 3.99 -8.82
CA ASP A 448 -18.23 5.15 -9.37
C ASP A 448 -19.24 6.31 -9.45
N THR A 449 -19.02 7.33 -8.68
CA THR A 449 -19.90 8.50 -8.64
C THR A 449 -19.50 9.56 -9.65
N GLY A 450 -18.49 9.31 -10.49
CA GLY A 450 -17.93 10.30 -11.41
C GLY A 450 -17.34 11.52 -10.69
N GLY A 451 -17.26 11.44 -9.38
CA GLY A 451 -16.83 12.52 -8.50
C GLY A 451 -15.40 12.31 -7.99
N PHE A 452 -15.03 13.25 -7.15
CA PHE A 452 -13.73 13.34 -6.50
C PHE A 452 -13.34 12.11 -5.65
N GLU A 453 -14.32 11.41 -5.09
CA GLU A 453 -14.07 10.30 -4.17
C GLU A 453 -13.71 8.98 -4.89
N GLY A 454 -13.71 8.99 -6.25
CA GLY A 454 -13.53 7.77 -7.02
C GLY A 454 -14.65 6.77 -6.73
N THR A 455 -14.28 5.52 -6.46
CA THR A 455 -15.24 4.48 -6.09
C THR A 455 -15.74 4.67 -4.66
N THR A 456 -17.03 4.98 -4.52
CA THR A 456 -17.73 5.12 -3.22
C THR A 456 -18.25 3.76 -2.76
N ILE A 457 -17.99 3.40 -1.51
CA ILE A 457 -18.52 2.19 -0.89
C ILE A 457 -19.96 2.45 -0.45
N CYS A 458 -20.88 1.61 -0.93
CA CYS A 458 -22.29 1.68 -0.63
C CYS A 458 -22.76 0.34 -0.04
N CYS A 459 -23.62 0.35 0.97
CA CYS A 459 -24.19 -0.83 1.61
C CYS A 459 -25.71 -0.82 1.52
N ALA A 460 -26.28 -1.89 0.99
CA ALA A 460 -27.69 -2.23 1.15
C ALA A 460 -27.84 -3.32 2.22
N TYR A 461 -28.84 -3.20 3.07
CA TYR A 461 -29.10 -4.18 4.13
C TYR A 461 -30.59 -4.34 4.41
N SER A 462 -30.94 -5.47 5.00
CA SER A 462 -32.27 -5.73 5.54
C SER A 462 -32.16 -6.18 7.00
N VAL A 463 -33.14 -5.81 7.80
CA VAL A 463 -33.17 -6.10 9.24
C VAL A 463 -34.05 -7.32 9.53
N ALA A 464 -33.73 -8.02 10.60
CA ALA A 464 -34.57 -9.11 11.11
C ALA A 464 -35.84 -8.56 11.76
N GLU A 465 -36.94 -9.36 11.75
CA GLU A 465 -38.20 -8.95 12.31
C GLU A 465 -38.07 -8.53 13.79
N GLY A 466 -38.63 -7.37 14.12
CA GLY A 466 -38.56 -6.80 15.48
C GLY A 466 -37.29 -6.03 15.81
N HIS A 467 -36.40 -5.81 14.82
CA HIS A 467 -35.20 -4.98 14.98
C HIS A 467 -35.33 -3.68 14.20
N GLU A 468 -34.73 -2.63 14.76
CA GLU A 468 -34.49 -1.35 14.09
C GLU A 468 -32.99 -1.10 14.13
N LEU A 469 -32.36 -0.92 12.98
CA LEU A 469 -30.92 -0.68 12.84
C LEU A 469 -30.68 0.53 11.93
N PRO A 470 -30.70 1.74 12.49
CA PRO A 470 -30.45 2.94 11.69
C PRO A 470 -29.01 2.94 11.15
N PRO A 471 -28.76 3.53 9.97
CA PRO A 471 -27.42 3.60 9.37
C PRO A 471 -26.33 4.15 10.29
N THR A 472 -26.68 5.00 11.24
CA THR A 472 -25.74 5.57 12.22
C THR A 472 -25.19 4.51 13.20
N GLU A 473 -26.03 3.60 13.64
CA GLU A 473 -25.63 2.48 14.53
C GLU A 473 -24.78 1.48 13.77
N LEU A 474 -25.20 1.10 12.54
CA LEU A 474 -24.42 0.22 11.69
C LEU A 474 -23.05 0.79 11.36
N ARG A 475 -22.99 2.10 11.06
CA ARG A 475 -21.73 2.77 10.78
C ARG A 475 -20.79 2.71 11.99
N SER A 476 -21.30 2.92 13.20
CA SER A 476 -20.50 2.84 14.42
C SER A 476 -20.03 1.41 14.66
N ALA A 477 -20.92 0.43 14.57
CA ALA A 477 -20.58 -0.98 14.78
C ALA A 477 -19.53 -1.47 13.77
N VAL A 478 -19.66 -1.11 12.49
CA VAL A 478 -18.67 -1.50 11.47
C VAL A 478 -17.32 -0.81 11.67
N ALA A 479 -17.30 0.45 12.16
CA ALA A 479 -16.08 1.19 12.42
C ALA A 479 -15.19 0.56 13.51
N GLU A 480 -15.78 -0.26 14.40
CA GLU A 480 -15.03 -1.05 15.41
C GLU A 480 -14.40 -2.33 14.83
N LEU A 481 -14.81 -2.74 13.63
CA LEU A 481 -14.44 -4.03 13.03
C LEU A 481 -13.51 -3.87 11.81
N VAL A 482 -13.67 -2.77 11.06
CA VAL A 482 -12.89 -2.47 9.85
C VAL A 482 -12.31 -1.06 9.90
N PRO A 483 -11.20 -0.78 9.18
CA PRO A 483 -10.64 0.56 9.09
C PRO A 483 -11.65 1.58 8.56
N ARG A 484 -11.50 2.83 8.95
CA ARG A 484 -12.42 3.92 8.58
C ARG A 484 -12.61 4.08 7.07
N TYR A 485 -11.59 3.80 6.26
CA TYR A 485 -11.68 3.88 4.80
C TYR A 485 -12.55 2.77 4.17
N MET A 486 -12.84 1.69 4.91
CA MET A 486 -13.72 0.60 4.49
C MET A 486 -15.18 0.82 4.92
N VAL A 487 -15.46 1.76 5.82
CA VAL A 487 -16.82 2.02 6.30
C VAL A 487 -17.67 2.61 5.17
N PRO A 488 -18.83 2.00 4.80
CA PRO A 488 -19.66 2.49 3.73
C PRO A 488 -20.08 3.95 3.93
N ALA A 489 -19.97 4.76 2.88
CA ALA A 489 -20.37 6.16 2.89
C ALA A 489 -21.89 6.34 2.67
N ARG A 490 -22.52 5.38 1.96
CA ARG A 490 -23.95 5.38 1.67
C ARG A 490 -24.58 4.10 2.14
N TRP A 491 -25.77 4.21 2.72
CA TRP A 491 -26.53 3.12 3.29
C TRP A 491 -27.97 3.13 2.77
N ALA A 492 -28.53 1.97 2.49
CA ALA A 492 -29.91 1.79 2.10
C ALA A 492 -30.51 0.59 2.84
N GLU A 493 -31.50 0.85 3.69
CA GLU A 493 -32.35 -0.18 4.26
C GLU A 493 -33.38 -0.62 3.22
N LEU A 494 -33.55 -1.91 3.05
CA LEU A 494 -34.51 -2.53 2.13
C LEU A 494 -35.28 -3.62 2.85
N ASP A 495 -36.55 -3.77 2.50
CA ASP A 495 -37.33 -4.91 3.01
C ASP A 495 -36.69 -6.25 2.59
N ASP A 496 -36.32 -6.37 1.33
CA ASP A 496 -35.59 -7.49 0.75
C ASP A 496 -34.50 -6.98 -0.22
N LEU A 497 -33.34 -7.62 -0.23
CA LEU A 497 -32.31 -7.32 -1.21
C LEU A 497 -32.70 -7.89 -2.59
N PRO A 498 -32.36 -7.22 -3.70
CA PRO A 498 -32.61 -7.77 -5.04
C PRO A 498 -31.76 -9.01 -5.25
N HIS A 499 -32.41 -10.07 -5.77
CA HIS A 499 -31.77 -11.33 -6.15
C HIS A 499 -31.89 -11.58 -7.64
N ASN A 500 -30.85 -12.16 -8.23
CA ASN A 500 -30.87 -12.60 -9.61
C ASN A 500 -31.63 -13.93 -9.77
N VAL A 501 -31.78 -14.39 -11.02
CA VAL A 501 -32.50 -15.63 -11.35
C VAL A 501 -31.93 -16.89 -10.69
N ASN A 502 -30.70 -16.83 -10.21
CA ASN A 502 -30.03 -17.94 -9.51
C ASN A 502 -30.13 -17.82 -7.98
N GLY A 503 -30.92 -16.88 -7.45
CA GLY A 503 -31.08 -16.64 -6.01
C GLY A 503 -29.89 -15.96 -5.32
N LYS A 504 -28.93 -15.42 -6.08
CA LYS A 504 -27.82 -14.63 -5.53
C LYS A 504 -28.17 -13.14 -5.57
N ILE A 505 -27.62 -12.37 -4.62
CA ILE A 505 -27.81 -10.93 -4.59
C ILE A 505 -27.42 -10.29 -5.95
N ASP A 506 -28.31 -9.48 -6.50
CA ASP A 506 -28.11 -8.74 -7.76
C ASP A 506 -27.33 -7.45 -7.47
N ARG A 507 -26.00 -7.57 -7.44
CA ARG A 507 -25.10 -6.42 -7.24
C ARG A 507 -25.17 -5.35 -8.35
N PRO A 508 -25.37 -5.68 -9.64
CA PRO A 508 -25.68 -4.70 -10.67
C PRO A 508 -26.88 -3.81 -10.32
N ALA A 509 -28.01 -4.40 -9.94
CA ALA A 509 -29.22 -3.66 -9.54
C ALA A 509 -28.95 -2.75 -8.32
N LEU A 510 -28.15 -3.20 -7.36
CA LEU A 510 -27.74 -2.37 -6.23
C LEU A 510 -26.84 -1.21 -6.64
N ARG A 511 -25.92 -1.40 -7.58
CA ARG A 511 -25.09 -0.29 -8.10
C ARG A 511 -25.94 0.77 -8.77
N GLU A 512 -26.91 0.39 -9.61
CA GLU A 512 -27.84 1.31 -10.26
C GLU A 512 -28.61 2.15 -9.24
N ARG A 513 -29.09 1.52 -8.16
CA ARG A 513 -29.81 2.19 -7.08
C ARG A 513 -28.98 3.28 -6.39
N PHE A 514 -27.68 3.04 -6.21
CA PHE A 514 -26.79 4.01 -5.56
C PHE A 514 -26.18 5.03 -6.52
N THR A 515 -26.31 4.82 -7.84
CA THR A 515 -25.82 5.75 -8.86
C THR A 515 -26.74 6.99 -8.88
N PRO A 516 -26.21 8.22 -8.75
CA PRO A 516 -27.02 9.43 -8.82
C PRO A 516 -27.75 9.52 -10.17
N ALA A 517 -29.04 9.91 -10.12
CA ALA A 517 -29.82 10.22 -11.33
C ALA A 517 -29.12 11.39 -12.06
N GLY A 518 -28.39 11.10 -13.14
CA GLY A 518 -27.59 12.07 -13.91
C GLY A 518 -26.18 11.61 -14.25
N ALA A 519 -25.66 10.56 -13.61
CA ALA A 519 -24.33 9.99 -13.91
C ALA A 519 -24.36 8.92 -15.04
N ALA A 520 -25.52 8.63 -15.62
CA ALA A 520 -25.76 7.55 -16.58
C ALA A 520 -25.53 7.94 -18.05
N THR A 521 -24.60 8.85 -18.37
CA THR A 521 -24.29 9.17 -19.78
C THR A 521 -22.77 9.29 -19.99
N GLY A 522 -22.09 8.15 -20.04
CA GLY A 522 -20.67 8.10 -20.35
C GLY A 522 -20.13 6.67 -20.41
N GLY A 523 -20.78 5.80 -21.21
CA GLY A 523 -20.28 4.45 -21.34
C GLY A 523 -21.10 3.57 -22.29
N ARG A 524 -20.91 3.73 -23.58
CA ARG A 524 -21.12 2.67 -24.58
C ARG A 524 -19.90 2.61 -25.48
#